data_caac81c702d36920a4841b9a44025cfc
#
_entry.id   caac81c702d36920a4841b9a44025cfc
#
_cell.length_a   1.000
_cell.length_b   1.000
_cell.length_c   1.000
_cell.angle_alpha   90.00
_cell.angle_beta   90.00
_cell.angle_gamma   90.00
#
_symmetry.space_group_name_H-M   'P 1'
#
loop_
_entity.id
_entity.type
_entity.pdbx_description
1 polymer ?
#
loop_
_entity_poly.entity_id
_entity_poly.type
_entity_poly.pdbx_seq_one_letter_code
_entity_poly.pdbx_strand_id
1 'polypeptide(L)'
;MNVYEPVIAVMHRHSCTCSPEEFHAAVNIAFHEYEAEVFDEIHKDRWQLVPEQVELLVDDWLTKCARVPEYLNVLDVGCGTGLASDSLLKTRVGHRIRSIDLLDTSKSMLLRAAARAKTWPVPNRQFLGPLDTAPAGQHYDVVVASSVLHHVPDLPGFFRNVRSRQQPGGVFLHVEDPNGDYLNDPELKRRTAEASSELPAWVQRLHPRRILGRLQREMTGQQGLDYISKANRALITQGLIKEPLTVTELFAIIDIHVHSGSGISIKELRGLLSDYELLGQRSCGFFGDGFNGPVRFFEQLPHLPKKFGIRETELIAAGALNGFNISAIWTVRL
;
A
#
# COMPACT_ATOMS: atom_id res chain seq x y z
N MET A 1 -13.56 -17.00 -0.07
CA MET A 1 -13.64 -16.50 -1.47
C MET A 1 -12.28 -16.76 -2.08
N ASN A 2 -12.21 -17.22 -3.33
CA ASN A 2 -10.89 -17.42 -3.97
C ASN A 2 -10.35 -16.05 -4.38
N VAL A 3 -9.21 -15.64 -3.82
CA VAL A 3 -8.59 -14.34 -4.09
C VAL A 3 -8.27 -14.17 -5.59
N TYR A 4 -8.02 -15.26 -6.31
CA TYR A 4 -7.72 -15.23 -7.74
C TYR A 4 -8.95 -15.20 -8.66
N GLU A 5 -10.17 -15.09 -8.16
CA GLU A 5 -11.37 -15.08 -9.02
C GLU A 5 -11.31 -14.04 -10.14
N PRO A 6 -10.93 -12.76 -9.89
CA PRO A 6 -10.76 -11.77 -10.95
C PRO A 6 -9.66 -12.14 -11.95
N VAL A 7 -8.55 -12.70 -11.46
CA VAL A 7 -7.41 -13.14 -12.28
C VAL A 7 -7.83 -14.25 -13.23
N ILE A 8 -8.50 -15.29 -12.72
CA ILE A 8 -8.97 -16.45 -13.48
C ILE A 8 -9.93 -16.02 -14.60
N ALA A 9 -10.85 -15.09 -14.31
CA ALA A 9 -11.80 -14.57 -15.33
C ALA A 9 -11.08 -13.92 -16.52
N VAL A 10 -10.04 -13.13 -16.25
CA VAL A 10 -9.21 -12.50 -17.29
C VAL A 10 -8.40 -13.54 -18.05
N MET A 11 -7.74 -14.48 -17.37
CA MET A 11 -6.95 -15.55 -17.96
C MET A 11 -7.78 -16.38 -18.97
N HIS A 12 -9.01 -16.75 -18.59
CA HIS A 12 -9.92 -17.49 -19.48
C HIS A 12 -10.22 -16.72 -20.77
N ARG A 13 -10.50 -15.42 -20.67
CA ARG A 13 -10.77 -14.58 -21.85
C ARG A 13 -9.57 -14.51 -22.81
N HIS A 14 -8.37 -14.45 -22.26
CA HIS A 14 -7.14 -14.40 -23.06
C HIS A 14 -6.58 -15.79 -23.43
N SER A 15 -7.21 -16.87 -22.96
CA SER A 15 -6.74 -18.26 -23.15
C SER A 15 -5.30 -18.45 -22.59
N CYS A 16 -5.00 -17.81 -21.49
CA CYS A 16 -3.71 -17.96 -20.82
C CYS A 16 -3.63 -19.33 -20.12
N THR A 17 -2.48 -20.00 -20.23
CA THR A 17 -2.27 -21.37 -19.74
C THR A 17 -1.35 -21.45 -18.52
N CYS A 18 -0.73 -20.35 -18.09
CA CYS A 18 0.07 -20.31 -16.87
C CYS A 18 -0.84 -20.43 -15.63
N SER A 19 -0.26 -20.58 -14.45
CA SER A 19 -1.05 -20.56 -13.22
C SER A 19 -1.57 -19.14 -12.89
N PRO A 20 -2.63 -19.02 -12.07
CA PRO A 20 -3.12 -17.71 -11.61
C PRO A 20 -2.05 -16.90 -10.86
N GLU A 21 -1.18 -17.57 -10.10
CA GLU A 21 -0.06 -16.99 -9.38
C GLU A 21 0.95 -16.38 -10.34
N GLU A 22 1.34 -17.14 -11.37
CA GLU A 22 2.29 -16.67 -12.39
C GLU A 22 1.72 -15.50 -13.19
N PHE A 23 0.43 -15.57 -13.56
CA PHE A 23 -0.24 -14.49 -14.28
C PHE A 23 -0.31 -13.22 -13.44
N HIS A 24 -0.75 -13.32 -12.17
CA HIS A 24 -0.79 -12.21 -11.23
C HIS A 24 0.61 -11.58 -11.07
N ALA A 25 1.63 -12.39 -10.81
CA ALA A 25 3.01 -11.91 -10.65
C ALA A 25 3.50 -11.17 -11.90
N ALA A 26 3.26 -11.72 -13.10
CA ALA A 26 3.68 -11.10 -14.34
C ALA A 26 2.98 -9.76 -14.60
N VAL A 27 1.67 -9.66 -14.32
CA VAL A 27 0.91 -8.42 -14.45
C VAL A 27 1.40 -7.37 -13.45
N ASN A 28 1.62 -7.78 -12.20
CA ASN A 28 2.13 -6.89 -11.13
C ASN A 28 3.52 -6.34 -11.48
N ILE A 29 4.44 -7.20 -11.91
CA ILE A 29 5.78 -6.79 -12.35
C ILE A 29 5.69 -5.83 -13.54
N ALA A 30 4.93 -6.17 -14.57
CA ALA A 30 4.81 -5.32 -15.76
C ALA A 30 4.22 -3.94 -15.43
N PHE A 31 3.23 -3.88 -14.54
CA PHE A 31 2.63 -2.63 -14.11
C PHE A 31 3.66 -1.74 -13.40
N HIS A 32 4.28 -2.23 -12.33
CA HIS A 32 5.21 -1.45 -11.53
C HIS A 32 6.52 -1.13 -12.26
N GLU A 33 6.93 -1.95 -13.22
CA GLU A 33 8.10 -1.68 -14.06
C GLU A 33 7.96 -0.37 -14.85
N TYR A 34 6.77 -0.10 -15.39
CA TYR A 34 6.51 1.11 -16.16
C TYR A 34 5.96 2.26 -15.30
N GLU A 35 5.21 1.96 -14.23
CA GLU A 35 4.76 2.97 -13.26
C GLU A 35 5.94 3.67 -12.59
N ALA A 36 7.05 2.97 -12.39
CA ALA A 36 8.26 3.52 -11.80
C ALA A 36 8.70 4.85 -12.44
N GLU A 37 8.47 5.04 -13.75
CA GLU A 37 8.86 6.27 -14.47
C GLU A 37 8.16 7.52 -13.90
N VAL A 38 6.92 7.36 -13.43
CA VAL A 38 6.04 8.47 -13.00
C VAL A 38 5.59 8.34 -11.55
N PHE A 39 6.04 7.29 -10.83
CA PHE A 39 5.56 6.91 -9.50
C PHE A 39 5.56 8.08 -8.51
N ASP A 40 6.68 8.77 -8.38
CA ASP A 40 6.82 9.88 -7.43
C ASP A 40 5.95 11.10 -7.80
N GLU A 41 5.55 11.22 -9.07
CA GLU A 41 4.69 12.31 -9.55
C GLU A 41 3.21 12.05 -9.31
N ILE A 42 2.77 10.80 -9.56
CA ILE A 42 1.36 10.43 -9.40
C ILE A 42 0.97 10.14 -7.95
N HIS A 43 1.95 9.84 -7.10
CA HIS A 43 1.78 9.53 -5.67
C HIS A 43 2.39 10.61 -4.76
N LYS A 44 2.22 11.88 -5.09
CA LYS A 44 2.80 13.02 -4.34
C LYS A 44 2.38 13.09 -2.87
N ASP A 45 1.15 12.71 -2.59
CA ASP A 45 0.57 12.64 -1.25
C ASP A 45 1.32 11.66 -0.33
N ARG A 46 1.90 10.59 -0.87
CA ARG A 46 2.71 9.65 -0.10
C ARG A 46 3.98 10.25 0.49
N TRP A 47 4.52 11.29 -0.13
CA TRP A 47 5.70 11.98 0.39
C TRP A 47 5.48 12.67 1.74
N GLN A 48 4.24 12.94 2.08
CA GLN A 48 3.86 13.44 3.39
C GLN A 48 3.35 12.31 4.30
N LEU A 49 2.47 11.46 3.79
CA LEU A 49 1.79 10.43 4.58
C LEU A 49 2.73 9.33 5.06
N VAL A 50 3.59 8.78 4.19
CA VAL A 50 4.51 7.69 4.58
C VAL A 50 5.47 8.11 5.69
N PRO A 51 6.19 9.25 5.61
CA PRO A 51 7.05 9.72 6.69
C PRO A 51 6.29 9.90 8.02
N GLU A 52 5.10 10.51 7.97
CA GLU A 52 4.27 10.72 9.17
C GLU A 52 3.85 9.40 9.80
N GLN A 53 3.35 8.45 9.01
CA GLN A 53 2.93 7.14 9.51
C GLN A 53 4.12 6.36 10.11
N VAL A 54 5.27 6.37 9.44
CA VAL A 54 6.49 5.71 9.92
C VAL A 54 6.95 6.31 11.26
N GLU A 55 6.96 7.64 11.40
CA GLU A 55 7.34 8.31 12.64
C GLU A 55 6.41 7.91 13.80
N LEU A 56 5.09 7.98 13.60
CA LEU A 56 4.09 7.63 14.60
C LEU A 56 4.21 6.15 15.04
N LEU A 57 4.48 5.23 14.11
CA LEU A 57 4.67 3.81 14.43
C LEU A 57 5.98 3.56 15.17
N VAL A 58 7.04 4.27 14.81
CA VAL A 58 8.32 4.22 15.56
C VAL A 58 8.15 4.75 16.98
N ASP A 59 7.35 5.79 17.18
CA ASP A 59 7.04 6.31 18.52
C ASP A 59 6.27 5.29 19.37
N ASP A 60 5.29 4.57 18.77
CA ASP A 60 4.64 3.46 19.47
C ASP A 60 5.64 2.36 19.88
N TRP A 61 6.56 2.00 18.99
CA TRP A 61 7.61 1.03 19.27
C TRP A 61 8.48 1.45 20.45
N LEU A 62 9.01 2.67 20.40
CA LEU A 62 9.88 3.22 21.44
C LEU A 62 9.17 3.37 22.79
N THR A 63 7.86 3.60 22.78
CA THR A 63 7.06 3.80 24.00
C THR A 63 6.64 2.47 24.63
N LYS A 64 6.32 1.46 23.81
CA LYS A 64 5.73 0.20 24.29
C LYS A 64 6.73 -0.93 24.47
N CYS A 65 7.89 -0.88 23.79
CA CYS A 65 8.95 -1.85 23.97
C CYS A 65 9.97 -1.37 25.00
N ALA A 66 10.16 -2.14 26.06
CA ALA A 66 11.13 -1.84 27.10
C ALA A 66 12.58 -1.83 26.58
N ARG A 67 12.84 -2.54 25.48
CA ARG A 67 14.18 -2.65 24.90
C ARG A 67 14.09 -2.62 23.37
N VAL A 68 14.70 -1.61 22.78
CA VAL A 68 14.93 -1.52 21.32
C VAL A 68 16.42 -1.79 21.07
N PRO A 69 16.80 -2.66 20.11
CA PRO A 69 18.20 -2.96 19.83
C PRO A 69 19.02 -1.70 19.56
N GLU A 70 20.29 -1.74 19.96
CA GLU A 70 21.23 -0.64 19.70
C GLU A 70 21.55 -0.51 18.21
N TYR A 71 21.56 -1.63 17.50
CA TYR A 71 21.85 -1.71 16.07
C TYR A 71 20.72 -2.42 15.34
N LEU A 72 20.31 -1.88 14.21
CA LEU A 72 19.16 -2.36 13.44
C LEU A 72 19.58 -2.71 12.01
N ASN A 73 19.28 -3.95 11.61
CA ASN A 73 19.31 -4.36 10.22
C ASN A 73 17.89 -4.34 9.68
N VAL A 74 17.68 -3.67 8.57
CA VAL A 74 16.36 -3.42 7.98
C VAL A 74 16.21 -4.20 6.67
N LEU A 75 15.06 -4.84 6.47
CA LEU A 75 14.60 -5.36 5.19
C LEU A 75 13.37 -4.56 4.74
N ASP A 76 13.46 -3.94 3.59
CA ASP A 76 12.34 -3.22 2.95
C ASP A 76 11.79 -4.11 1.82
N VAL A 77 10.61 -4.69 2.03
CA VAL A 77 9.96 -5.64 1.13
C VAL A 77 8.97 -4.89 0.24
N GLY A 78 9.11 -5.04 -1.09
CA GLY A 78 8.38 -4.22 -2.03
C GLY A 78 8.76 -2.75 -1.86
N CYS A 79 10.07 -2.48 -1.83
CA CYS A 79 10.60 -1.18 -1.44
C CYS A 79 10.20 -0.02 -2.40
N GLY A 80 9.69 -0.34 -3.59
CA GLY A 80 9.32 0.65 -4.60
C GLY A 80 10.47 1.59 -4.88
N THR A 81 10.25 2.90 -4.68
CA THR A 81 11.30 3.93 -4.83
C THR A 81 12.12 4.16 -3.55
N GLY A 82 11.95 3.34 -2.50
CA GLY A 82 12.71 3.41 -1.24
C GLY A 82 12.21 4.46 -0.24
N LEU A 83 10.97 4.95 -0.38
CA LEU A 83 10.44 6.04 0.46
C LEU A 83 10.28 5.61 1.92
N ALA A 84 9.84 4.39 2.20
CA ALA A 84 9.66 3.90 3.57
C ALA A 84 11.00 3.79 4.31
N SER A 85 12.02 3.23 3.67
CA SER A 85 13.39 3.18 4.22
C SER A 85 13.98 4.57 4.45
N ASP A 86 13.80 5.49 3.50
CA ASP A 86 14.24 6.89 3.64
C ASP A 86 13.54 7.59 4.81
N SER A 87 12.26 7.32 5.00
CA SER A 87 11.48 7.81 6.14
C SER A 87 11.97 7.24 7.47
N LEU A 88 12.22 5.92 7.52
CA LEU A 88 12.71 5.25 8.72
C LEU A 88 14.08 5.78 9.17
N LEU A 89 14.98 6.09 8.24
CA LEU A 89 16.28 6.72 8.52
C LEU A 89 16.16 8.11 9.17
N LYS A 90 15.05 8.81 8.94
CA LYS A 90 14.80 10.14 9.49
C LYS A 90 14.12 10.14 10.87
N THR A 91 13.65 8.97 11.32
CA THR A 91 13.03 8.81 12.64
C THR A 91 14.06 8.78 13.78
N ARG A 92 13.57 8.76 15.03
CA ARG A 92 14.40 8.64 16.23
C ARG A 92 15.22 7.35 16.32
N VAL A 93 14.90 6.30 15.55
CA VAL A 93 15.69 5.07 15.48
C VAL A 93 16.68 5.08 14.30
N GLY A 94 16.64 6.06 13.42
CA GLY A 94 17.46 6.13 12.21
C GLY A 94 18.96 6.03 12.50
N HIS A 95 19.46 6.65 13.57
CA HIS A 95 20.87 6.59 13.99
C HIS A 95 21.33 5.19 14.44
N ARG A 96 20.41 4.26 14.70
CA ARG A 96 20.69 2.86 15.06
C ARG A 96 20.75 1.94 13.84
N ILE A 97 20.28 2.38 12.69
CA ILE A 97 20.25 1.57 11.46
C ILE A 97 21.69 1.34 10.99
N ARG A 98 22.06 0.06 10.81
CA ARG A 98 23.38 -0.38 10.35
C ARG A 98 23.43 -0.76 8.89
N SER A 99 22.33 -1.33 8.40
CA SER A 99 22.22 -1.73 6.99
C SER A 99 20.75 -1.77 6.57
N ILE A 100 20.53 -1.58 5.29
CA ILE A 100 19.20 -1.71 4.66
C ILE A 100 19.32 -2.62 3.45
N ASP A 101 18.51 -3.67 3.43
CA ASP A 101 18.31 -4.49 2.25
C ASP A 101 17.00 -4.08 1.58
N LEU A 102 17.07 -3.74 0.31
CA LEU A 102 15.97 -3.31 -0.53
C LEU A 102 15.55 -4.45 -1.43
N LEU A 103 14.29 -4.85 -1.37
CA LEU A 103 13.74 -5.94 -2.16
C LEU A 103 12.53 -5.47 -2.94
N ASP A 104 12.52 -5.71 -4.24
CA ASP A 104 11.38 -5.44 -5.11
C ASP A 104 11.36 -6.40 -6.30
N THR A 105 10.17 -6.66 -6.84
CA THR A 105 9.99 -7.47 -8.05
C THR A 105 10.19 -6.67 -9.33
N SER A 106 10.10 -5.33 -9.29
CA SER A 106 10.36 -4.43 -10.39
C SER A 106 11.80 -3.93 -10.37
N LYS A 107 12.51 -4.15 -11.47
CA LYS A 107 13.87 -3.66 -11.65
C LYS A 107 13.92 -2.13 -11.69
N SER A 108 12.93 -1.51 -12.34
CA SER A 108 12.86 -0.05 -12.46
C SER A 108 12.61 0.61 -11.11
N MET A 109 11.78 0.01 -10.24
CA MET A 109 11.59 0.47 -8.86
C MET A 109 12.91 0.37 -8.08
N LEU A 110 13.60 -0.77 -8.11
CA LEU A 110 14.89 -0.94 -7.44
C LEU A 110 15.96 0.05 -7.90
N LEU A 111 16.01 0.39 -9.18
CA LEU A 111 16.94 1.39 -9.70
C LEU A 111 16.66 2.78 -9.10
N ARG A 112 15.39 3.14 -8.89
CA ARG A 112 15.01 4.39 -8.22
C ARG A 112 15.33 4.35 -6.73
N ALA A 113 15.05 3.24 -6.05
CA ALA A 113 15.44 3.05 -4.65
C ALA A 113 16.97 3.15 -4.49
N ALA A 114 17.74 2.50 -5.36
CA ALA A 114 19.19 2.57 -5.35
C ALA A 114 19.72 4.00 -5.59
N ALA A 115 19.06 4.77 -6.47
CA ALA A 115 19.41 6.18 -6.69
C ALA A 115 19.17 7.02 -5.43
N ARG A 116 18.04 6.84 -4.74
CA ARG A 116 17.74 7.48 -3.46
C ARG A 116 18.72 7.07 -2.36
N ALA A 117 19.04 5.80 -2.27
CA ALA A 117 19.93 5.22 -1.27
C ALA A 117 21.39 5.72 -1.35
N LYS A 118 21.79 6.36 -2.46
CA LYS A 118 23.12 7.01 -2.57
C LYS A 118 23.35 8.12 -1.53
N THR A 119 22.28 8.72 -1.02
CA THR A 119 22.34 9.79 -0.02
C THR A 119 22.25 9.27 1.43
N TRP A 120 22.03 7.97 1.62
CA TRP A 120 21.87 7.40 2.95
C TRP A 120 23.22 7.23 3.67
N PRO A 121 23.26 7.45 4.99
CA PRO A 121 24.48 7.33 5.77
C PRO A 121 24.87 5.87 6.11
N VAL A 122 24.13 4.90 5.57
CA VAL A 122 24.27 3.47 5.88
C VAL A 122 24.44 2.65 4.61
N PRO A 123 25.16 1.52 4.66
CA PRO A 123 25.26 0.58 3.53
C PRO A 123 23.90 0.00 3.19
N ASN A 124 23.69 -0.24 1.90
CA ASN A 124 22.48 -0.88 1.38
C ASN A 124 22.80 -1.90 0.30
N ARG A 125 21.91 -2.89 0.14
CA ARG A 125 21.97 -3.91 -0.92
C ARG A 125 20.62 -4.00 -1.59
N GLN A 126 20.60 -4.36 -2.88
CA GLN A 126 19.38 -4.50 -3.66
C GLN A 126 19.21 -5.96 -4.08
N PHE A 127 17.99 -6.46 -3.99
CA PHE A 127 17.60 -7.82 -4.39
C PHE A 127 16.38 -7.74 -5.31
N LEU A 128 16.52 -8.26 -6.52
CA LEU A 128 15.42 -8.33 -7.49
C LEU A 128 14.69 -9.65 -7.33
N GLY A 129 13.41 -9.59 -6.97
CA GLY A 129 12.54 -10.76 -6.86
C GLY A 129 11.59 -10.71 -5.66
N PRO A 130 10.87 -11.80 -5.41
CA PRO A 130 9.98 -11.96 -4.25
C PRO A 130 10.78 -12.15 -2.95
N LEU A 131 10.07 -12.20 -1.81
CA LEU A 131 10.67 -12.20 -0.47
C LEU A 131 11.67 -13.34 -0.22
N ASP A 132 11.53 -14.47 -0.89
CA ASP A 132 12.44 -15.61 -0.77
C ASP A 132 13.81 -15.38 -1.42
N THR A 133 13.96 -14.36 -2.27
CA THR A 133 15.26 -13.95 -2.83
C THR A 133 16.12 -13.15 -1.84
N ALA A 134 15.55 -12.70 -0.72
CA ALA A 134 16.36 -12.13 0.35
C ALA A 134 17.36 -13.13 0.90
N PRO A 135 18.57 -12.69 1.33
CA PRO A 135 19.65 -13.59 1.74
C PRO A 135 19.22 -14.63 2.77
N ALA A 136 19.50 -15.90 2.48
CA ALA A 136 19.23 -16.99 3.40
C ALA A 136 20.11 -16.86 4.66
N GLY A 137 19.53 -17.13 5.82
CA GLY A 137 20.25 -17.10 7.12
C GLY A 137 20.51 -15.69 7.66
N GLN A 138 20.15 -14.62 6.93
CA GLN A 138 20.17 -13.28 7.46
C GLN A 138 18.86 -12.99 8.21
N HIS A 139 18.98 -12.45 9.42
CA HIS A 139 17.84 -12.02 10.22
C HIS A 139 17.86 -10.51 10.39
N TYR A 140 16.66 -9.92 10.41
CA TYR A 140 16.44 -8.49 10.47
C TYR A 140 15.75 -8.10 11.76
N ASP A 141 16.12 -6.94 12.29
CA ASP A 141 15.49 -6.32 13.45
C ASP A 141 14.21 -5.59 13.05
N VAL A 142 14.18 -5.09 11.82
CA VAL A 142 13.03 -4.38 11.23
C VAL A 142 12.74 -4.95 9.84
N VAL A 143 11.51 -5.38 9.62
CA VAL A 143 10.99 -5.65 8.28
C VAL A 143 9.90 -4.62 8.02
N VAL A 144 10.01 -3.88 6.92
CA VAL A 144 9.02 -2.90 6.49
C VAL A 144 8.40 -3.29 5.15
N ALA A 145 7.10 -3.05 5.00
CA ALA A 145 6.36 -3.23 3.75
C ALA A 145 5.40 -2.04 3.61
N SER A 146 5.62 -1.17 2.61
CA SER A 146 4.80 0.02 2.40
C SER A 146 3.95 -0.13 1.14
N SER A 147 2.63 -0.20 1.29
CA SER A 147 1.67 -0.47 0.21
C SER A 147 1.99 -1.76 -0.55
N VAL A 148 2.15 -2.86 0.19
CA VAL A 148 2.56 -4.15 -0.36
C VAL A 148 1.53 -5.25 -0.12
N LEU A 149 0.93 -5.29 1.08
CA LEU A 149 0.12 -6.44 1.49
C LEU A 149 -1.07 -6.67 0.55
N HIS A 150 -1.64 -5.61 0.01
CA HIS A 150 -2.78 -5.70 -0.91
C HIS A 150 -2.44 -6.29 -2.28
N HIS A 151 -1.14 -6.40 -2.61
CA HIS A 151 -0.64 -7.09 -3.79
C HIS A 151 -0.26 -8.55 -3.55
N VAL A 152 -0.24 -9.01 -2.29
CA VAL A 152 0.26 -10.34 -1.91
C VAL A 152 -0.87 -11.35 -1.82
N PRO A 153 -1.04 -12.29 -2.78
CA PRO A 153 -2.17 -13.22 -2.76
C PRO A 153 -2.17 -14.20 -1.58
N ASP A 154 -0.99 -14.75 -1.23
CA ASP A 154 -0.79 -15.65 -0.09
C ASP A 154 -0.22 -14.89 1.13
N LEU A 155 -1.07 -14.13 1.81
CA LEU A 155 -0.68 -13.44 3.05
C LEU A 155 -0.17 -14.40 4.14
N PRO A 156 -0.78 -15.57 4.39
CA PRO A 156 -0.23 -16.54 5.34
C PRO A 156 1.20 -16.96 5.00
N GLY A 157 1.48 -17.28 3.75
CA GLY A 157 2.83 -17.65 3.27
C GLY A 157 3.81 -16.49 3.39
N PHE A 158 3.38 -15.29 3.03
CA PHE A 158 4.17 -14.07 3.16
C PHE A 158 4.58 -13.84 4.63
N PHE A 159 3.65 -13.91 5.57
CA PHE A 159 3.98 -13.70 7.00
C PHE A 159 4.85 -14.79 7.59
N ARG A 160 4.68 -16.06 7.20
CA ARG A 160 5.63 -17.12 7.58
C ARG A 160 7.05 -16.80 7.09
N ASN A 161 7.17 -16.30 5.88
CA ASN A 161 8.45 -15.93 5.27
C ASN A 161 9.08 -14.70 5.95
N VAL A 162 8.28 -13.67 6.25
CA VAL A 162 8.71 -12.51 7.08
C VAL A 162 9.21 -13.00 8.43
N ARG A 163 8.41 -13.84 9.13
CA ARG A 163 8.76 -14.34 10.47
C ARG A 163 10.08 -15.10 10.48
N SER A 164 10.33 -15.92 9.48
CA SER A 164 11.57 -16.71 9.37
C SER A 164 12.83 -15.85 9.18
N ARG A 165 12.66 -14.58 8.81
CA ARG A 165 13.75 -13.63 8.60
C ARG A 165 13.90 -12.59 9.72
N GLN A 166 13.08 -12.68 10.76
CA GLN A 166 13.15 -11.73 11.86
C GLN A 166 13.87 -12.28 13.07
N GLN A 167 14.61 -11.39 13.73
CA GLN A 167 15.17 -11.66 15.06
C GLN A 167 14.03 -11.79 16.11
N PRO A 168 14.23 -12.56 17.18
CA PRO A 168 13.36 -12.47 18.35
C PRO A 168 13.29 -11.03 18.85
N GLY A 169 12.07 -10.51 19.08
CA GLY A 169 11.85 -9.10 19.44
C GLY A 169 11.99 -8.10 18.29
N GLY A 170 12.24 -8.58 17.06
CA GLY A 170 12.19 -7.74 15.87
C GLY A 170 10.80 -7.23 15.54
N VAL A 171 10.69 -6.18 14.75
CA VAL A 171 9.41 -5.55 14.39
C VAL A 171 9.10 -5.66 12.92
N PHE A 172 7.81 -5.84 12.62
CA PHE A 172 7.24 -5.75 11.28
C PHE A 172 6.37 -4.49 11.20
N LEU A 173 6.67 -3.61 10.25
CA LEU A 173 5.87 -2.44 9.91
C LEU A 173 5.21 -2.64 8.56
N HIS A 174 3.89 -2.49 8.49
CA HIS A 174 3.24 -2.23 7.22
C HIS A 174 2.65 -0.83 7.20
N VAL A 175 2.76 -0.15 6.07
CA VAL A 175 2.42 1.27 5.94
C VAL A 175 1.57 1.49 4.71
N GLU A 176 0.44 2.20 4.88
CA GLU A 176 -0.44 2.62 3.78
C GLU A 176 -1.04 1.50 2.93
N ASP A 177 -1.44 0.39 3.53
CA ASP A 177 -2.27 -0.58 2.82
C ASP A 177 -3.75 -0.13 2.81
N PRO A 178 -4.52 -0.40 1.73
CA PRO A 178 -5.95 -0.12 1.68
C PRO A 178 -6.70 -0.79 2.84
N ASN A 179 -7.43 0.01 3.62
CA ASN A 179 -8.09 -0.43 4.84
C ASN A 179 -9.42 -1.12 4.55
N GLY A 180 -9.51 -2.42 4.81
CA GLY A 180 -10.71 -3.21 4.61
C GLY A 180 -11.90 -2.79 5.47
N ASP A 181 -11.64 -2.20 6.62
CA ASP A 181 -12.69 -1.75 7.53
C ASP A 181 -13.28 -0.39 7.13
N TYR A 182 -12.61 0.37 6.26
CA TYR A 182 -13.03 1.71 5.83
C TYR A 182 -14.41 1.72 5.14
N LEU A 183 -14.60 0.87 4.12
CA LEU A 183 -15.86 0.82 3.36
C LEU A 183 -17.06 0.35 4.19
N ASN A 184 -16.80 -0.35 5.29
CA ASN A 184 -17.82 -0.85 6.19
C ASN A 184 -18.05 0.05 7.42
N ASP A 185 -17.25 1.13 7.55
CA ASP A 185 -17.36 2.06 8.65
C ASP A 185 -18.77 2.73 8.66
N PRO A 186 -19.55 2.59 9.75
CA PRO A 186 -20.88 3.20 9.85
C PRO A 186 -20.82 4.73 9.79
N GLU A 187 -19.78 5.33 10.35
CA GLU A 187 -19.61 6.78 10.36
C GLU A 187 -19.28 7.30 8.96
N LEU A 188 -18.43 6.59 8.20
CA LEU A 188 -18.20 6.91 6.79
C LEU A 188 -19.52 6.89 5.99
N LYS A 189 -20.32 5.83 6.16
CA LYS A 189 -21.61 5.69 5.47
C LYS A 189 -22.56 6.82 5.82
N ARG A 190 -22.67 7.16 7.11
CA ARG A 190 -23.50 8.26 7.59
C ARG A 190 -23.06 9.60 6.99
N ARG A 191 -21.77 9.90 7.01
CA ARG A 191 -21.19 11.15 6.49
C ARG A 191 -21.32 11.26 4.98
N THR A 192 -21.12 10.16 4.28
CA THR A 192 -21.32 10.10 2.82
C THR A 192 -22.77 10.39 2.45
N ALA A 193 -23.74 9.85 3.21
CA ALA A 193 -25.15 10.13 3.02
C ALA A 193 -25.49 11.59 3.32
N GLU A 194 -24.96 12.15 4.40
CA GLU A 194 -25.13 13.57 4.78
C GLU A 194 -24.57 14.50 3.69
N ALA A 195 -23.34 14.26 3.24
CA ALA A 195 -22.72 15.02 2.17
C ALA A 195 -23.49 14.91 0.84
N SER A 196 -24.00 13.73 0.53
CA SER A 196 -24.80 13.51 -0.69
C SER A 196 -26.14 14.27 -0.65
N SER A 197 -26.74 14.44 0.53
CA SER A 197 -28.00 15.18 0.69
C SER A 197 -27.83 16.69 0.45
N GLU A 198 -26.64 17.24 0.66
CA GLU A 198 -26.32 18.65 0.44
C GLU A 198 -25.96 18.96 -1.04
N LEU A 199 -25.79 17.92 -1.89
CA LEU A 199 -25.48 18.10 -3.29
C LEU A 199 -26.71 18.54 -4.08
N PRO A 200 -26.56 19.41 -5.12
CA PRO A 200 -27.65 19.75 -6.03
C PRO A 200 -28.28 18.50 -6.66
N ALA A 201 -29.58 18.50 -6.88
CA ALA A 201 -30.35 17.35 -7.36
C ALA A 201 -29.82 16.77 -8.69
N TRP A 202 -29.23 17.59 -9.55
CA TRP A 202 -28.62 17.12 -10.80
C TRP A 202 -27.31 16.32 -10.57
N VAL A 203 -26.55 16.63 -9.48
CA VAL A 203 -25.35 15.90 -9.08
C VAL A 203 -25.73 14.58 -8.42
N GLN A 204 -26.79 14.56 -7.59
CA GLN A 204 -27.29 13.35 -6.93
C GLN A 204 -27.74 12.27 -7.94
N ARG A 205 -28.18 12.68 -9.14
CA ARG A 205 -28.56 11.76 -10.24
C ARG A 205 -27.37 11.14 -10.97
N LEU A 206 -26.15 11.66 -10.77
CA LEU A 206 -24.93 11.12 -11.35
C LEU A 206 -24.43 9.99 -10.46
N HIS A 207 -24.48 8.76 -10.96
CA HIS A 207 -24.07 7.58 -10.20
C HIS A 207 -22.60 7.72 -9.75
N PRO A 208 -22.27 7.63 -8.42
CA PRO A 208 -20.91 7.86 -7.92
C PRO A 208 -19.82 7.10 -8.66
N ARG A 209 -20.09 5.83 -9.05
CA ARG A 209 -19.16 5.00 -9.84
C ARG A 209 -18.84 5.55 -11.24
N ARG A 210 -19.77 6.27 -11.89
CA ARG A 210 -19.52 6.88 -13.20
C ARG A 210 -18.69 8.14 -13.09
N ILE A 211 -18.85 8.88 -12.00
CA ILE A 211 -18.07 10.10 -11.70
C ILE A 211 -16.64 9.72 -11.31
N LEU A 212 -16.46 8.71 -10.42
CA LEU A 212 -15.11 8.19 -10.09
C LEU A 212 -14.36 7.72 -11.33
N GLY A 213 -14.97 6.97 -12.23
CA GLY A 213 -14.33 6.49 -13.46
C GLY A 213 -14.02 7.60 -14.47
N ARG A 214 -14.72 8.74 -14.41
CA ARG A 214 -14.45 9.90 -15.26
C ARG A 214 -13.36 10.78 -14.65
N LEU A 215 -13.39 10.98 -13.33
CA LEU A 215 -12.37 11.71 -12.58
C LEU A 215 -11.03 10.97 -12.57
N GLN A 216 -11.01 9.65 -12.42
CA GLN A 216 -9.80 8.86 -12.62
C GLN A 216 -9.18 9.06 -14.01
N ARG A 217 -10.01 9.16 -15.06
CA ARG A 217 -9.54 9.43 -16.43
C ARG A 217 -9.07 10.86 -16.66
N GLU A 218 -9.65 11.85 -15.99
CA GLU A 218 -9.24 13.26 -16.11
C GLU A 218 -8.05 13.62 -15.22
N MET A 219 -7.88 12.92 -14.08
CA MET A 219 -6.77 13.13 -13.14
C MET A 219 -5.47 12.44 -13.58
N THR A 220 -5.57 11.32 -14.28
CA THR A 220 -4.45 10.74 -15.01
C THR A 220 -4.41 11.40 -16.38
N GLY A 221 -3.93 12.62 -16.49
CA GLY A 221 -3.71 13.26 -17.80
C GLY A 221 -3.03 12.32 -18.80
N GLN A 222 -3.05 12.64 -20.09
CA GLN A 222 -2.51 11.74 -21.15
C GLN A 222 -1.12 11.17 -20.85
N GLN A 223 -0.28 11.86 -20.08
CA GLN A 223 1.02 11.35 -19.60
C GLN A 223 0.88 10.26 -18.52
N GLY A 224 -0.15 10.32 -17.67
CA GLY A 224 -0.39 9.34 -16.60
C GLY A 224 -0.90 7.97 -17.08
N LEU A 225 -1.36 7.84 -18.34
CA LEU A 225 -1.84 6.57 -18.89
C LEU A 225 -0.82 5.85 -19.79
N ASP A 226 0.30 6.49 -20.11
CA ASP A 226 1.31 5.89 -20.99
C ASP A 226 1.94 4.64 -20.36
N TYR A 227 2.17 4.63 -19.05
CA TYR A 227 2.72 3.46 -18.35
C TYR A 227 1.77 2.25 -18.40
N ILE A 228 0.45 2.45 -18.30
CA ILE A 228 -0.55 1.37 -18.46
C ILE A 228 -0.49 0.79 -19.87
N SER A 229 -0.37 1.65 -20.87
CA SER A 229 -0.23 1.21 -22.26
C SER A 229 1.07 0.44 -22.51
N LYS A 230 2.16 0.85 -21.86
CA LYS A 230 3.46 0.15 -21.88
C LYS A 230 3.37 -1.21 -21.20
N ALA A 231 2.75 -1.30 -20.00
CA ALA A 231 2.53 -2.54 -19.28
C ALA A 231 1.71 -3.53 -20.14
N ASN A 232 0.59 -3.10 -20.70
CA ASN A 232 -0.23 -3.92 -21.60
C ASN A 232 0.57 -4.43 -22.79
N ARG A 233 1.38 -3.58 -23.41
CA ARG A 233 2.23 -3.96 -24.56
C ARG A 233 3.26 -5.01 -24.17
N ALA A 234 3.86 -4.89 -22.99
CA ALA A 234 4.79 -5.89 -22.48
C ALA A 234 4.10 -7.25 -22.26
N LEU A 235 2.90 -7.26 -21.66
CA LEU A 235 2.12 -8.49 -21.43
C LEU A 235 1.70 -9.16 -22.74
N ILE A 236 1.32 -8.38 -23.77
CA ILE A 236 1.03 -8.89 -25.12
C ILE A 236 2.30 -9.50 -25.75
N THR A 237 3.44 -8.82 -25.64
CA THR A 237 4.72 -9.30 -26.18
C THR A 237 5.17 -10.60 -25.51
N GLN A 238 4.87 -10.77 -24.20
CA GLN A 238 5.10 -12.01 -23.46
C GLN A 238 4.10 -13.14 -23.80
N GLY A 239 3.06 -12.84 -24.57
CA GLY A 239 2.01 -13.79 -24.92
C GLY A 239 1.03 -14.12 -23.80
N LEU A 240 1.03 -13.34 -22.73
CA LEU A 240 0.15 -13.54 -21.57
C LEU A 240 -1.28 -13.05 -21.81
N ILE A 241 -1.42 -12.01 -22.63
CA ILE A 241 -2.72 -11.47 -23.05
C ILE A 241 -2.75 -11.25 -24.57
N LYS A 242 -3.93 -11.32 -25.16
CA LYS A 242 -4.13 -11.14 -26.62
C LYS A 242 -4.48 -9.71 -27.01
N GLU A 243 -5.10 -8.98 -26.10
CA GLU A 243 -5.54 -7.59 -26.24
C GLU A 243 -5.30 -6.83 -24.93
N PRO A 244 -5.22 -5.51 -24.94
CA PRO A 244 -4.96 -4.72 -23.74
C PRO A 244 -6.02 -4.96 -22.65
N LEU A 245 -5.57 -5.13 -21.42
CA LEU A 245 -6.44 -5.07 -20.23
C LEU A 245 -6.98 -3.66 -20.06
N THR A 246 -8.24 -3.56 -19.67
CA THR A 246 -8.81 -2.29 -19.23
C THR A 246 -8.16 -1.85 -17.90
N VAL A 247 -8.23 -0.57 -17.60
CA VAL A 247 -7.74 -0.03 -16.33
C VAL A 247 -8.37 -0.77 -15.14
N THR A 248 -9.68 -1.03 -15.21
CA THR A 248 -10.40 -1.75 -14.14
C THR A 248 -9.91 -3.18 -13.96
N GLU A 249 -9.62 -3.90 -15.03
CA GLU A 249 -9.10 -5.26 -14.97
C GLU A 249 -7.67 -5.30 -14.45
N LEU A 250 -6.84 -4.36 -14.91
CA LEU A 250 -5.47 -4.26 -14.47
C LEU A 250 -5.41 -4.05 -12.95
N PHE A 251 -6.15 -3.06 -12.42
CA PHE A 251 -6.21 -2.83 -10.98
C PHE A 251 -6.90 -3.98 -10.20
N ALA A 252 -7.87 -4.67 -10.81
CA ALA A 252 -8.47 -5.85 -10.17
C ALA A 252 -7.48 -7.01 -10.00
N ILE A 253 -6.47 -7.08 -10.87
CA ILE A 253 -5.43 -8.11 -10.79
C ILE A 253 -4.35 -7.68 -9.80
N ILE A 254 -3.82 -6.46 -9.90
CA ILE A 254 -2.70 -6.01 -9.06
C ILE A 254 -3.12 -5.78 -7.61
N ASP A 255 -4.28 -5.16 -7.37
CA ASP A 255 -4.82 -4.87 -6.03
C ASP A 255 -5.77 -5.99 -5.57
N ILE A 256 -5.27 -7.20 -5.53
CA ILE A 256 -6.05 -8.43 -5.44
C ILE A 256 -6.95 -8.47 -4.19
N HIS A 257 -6.54 -7.88 -3.07
CA HIS A 257 -7.34 -7.78 -1.85
C HIS A 257 -8.38 -6.65 -1.89
N VAL A 258 -8.13 -5.58 -2.63
CA VAL A 258 -9.05 -4.43 -2.73
C VAL A 258 -10.28 -4.81 -3.55
N HIS A 259 -10.08 -5.51 -4.66
CA HIS A 259 -11.18 -5.89 -5.55
C HIS A 259 -12.00 -7.08 -5.07
N SER A 260 -11.44 -7.93 -4.21
CA SER A 260 -12.23 -8.94 -3.48
C SER A 260 -13.15 -8.32 -2.43
N GLY A 261 -13.09 -6.98 -2.25
CA GLY A 261 -14.00 -6.20 -1.42
C GLY A 261 -13.60 -6.11 0.05
N SER A 262 -12.43 -6.61 0.43
CA SER A 262 -12.03 -6.68 1.84
C SER A 262 -10.90 -5.69 2.21
N GLY A 263 -9.97 -5.33 1.31
CA GLY A 263 -8.79 -4.60 1.71
C GLY A 263 -7.96 -5.35 2.77
N ILE A 264 -7.11 -4.65 3.49
CA ILE A 264 -6.31 -5.21 4.59
C ILE A 264 -6.97 -4.84 5.93
N SER A 265 -7.41 -5.84 6.69
CA SER A 265 -8.05 -5.64 8.01
C SER A 265 -7.10 -6.01 9.14
N ILE A 266 -6.97 -5.13 10.14
CA ILE A 266 -6.17 -5.42 11.36
C ILE A 266 -6.73 -6.64 12.09
N LYS A 267 -8.05 -6.85 12.07
CA LYS A 267 -8.68 -8.03 12.68
C LYS A 267 -8.20 -9.32 12.01
N GLU A 268 -8.12 -9.35 10.69
CA GLU A 268 -7.61 -10.50 9.94
C GLU A 268 -6.11 -10.69 10.15
N LEU A 269 -5.33 -9.60 10.11
CA LEU A 269 -3.90 -9.65 10.37
C LEU A 269 -3.57 -10.19 11.77
N ARG A 270 -4.37 -9.89 12.80
CA ARG A 270 -4.20 -10.49 14.15
C ARG A 270 -4.30 -12.01 14.13
N GLY A 271 -5.13 -12.58 13.26
CA GLY A 271 -5.23 -14.03 13.07
C GLY A 271 -4.00 -14.63 12.38
N LEU A 272 -3.43 -13.91 11.41
CA LEU A 272 -2.26 -14.34 10.64
C LEU A 272 -0.94 -14.13 11.41
N LEU A 273 -0.87 -13.09 12.24
CA LEU A 273 0.30 -12.69 13.03
C LEU A 273 0.17 -13.18 14.48
N SER A 274 -0.20 -14.44 14.69
CA SER A 274 -0.41 -15.02 16.03
C SER A 274 0.84 -14.97 16.92
N ASP A 275 2.03 -15.04 16.30
CA ASP A 275 3.34 -14.98 16.97
C ASP A 275 3.83 -13.54 17.21
N TYR A 276 2.98 -12.56 16.91
CA TYR A 276 3.30 -11.15 17.09
C TYR A 276 2.37 -10.49 18.10
N GLU A 277 2.85 -9.39 18.65
CA GLU A 277 2.07 -8.44 19.42
C GLU A 277 1.91 -7.14 18.63
N LEU A 278 0.69 -6.62 18.54
CA LEU A 278 0.43 -5.32 17.90
C LEU A 278 0.84 -4.19 18.85
N LEU A 279 1.88 -3.47 18.49
CA LEU A 279 2.35 -2.31 19.25
C LEU A 279 1.54 -1.06 18.94
N GLY A 280 1.20 -0.83 17.67
CA GLY A 280 0.47 0.36 17.24
C GLY A 280 -0.23 0.15 15.90
N GLN A 281 -1.32 0.87 15.73
CA GLN A 281 -2.03 0.97 14.46
C GLN A 281 -2.46 2.41 14.22
N ARG A 282 -2.47 2.81 12.96
CA ARG A 282 -2.92 4.11 12.50
C ARG A 282 -3.72 3.92 11.24
N SER A 283 -4.80 4.68 11.08
CA SER A 283 -5.43 4.84 9.78
C SER A 283 -5.24 6.28 9.30
N CYS A 284 -5.12 6.46 7.99
CA CYS A 284 -4.91 7.73 7.33
C CYS A 284 -5.74 7.83 6.06
N GLY A 285 -5.75 9.00 5.41
CA GLY A 285 -6.60 9.21 4.26
C GLY A 285 -8.04 9.47 4.65
N PHE A 286 -8.27 10.51 5.45
CA PHE A 286 -9.58 10.96 5.88
C PHE A 286 -10.17 12.00 4.91
N PHE A 287 -11.44 12.36 5.13
CA PHE A 287 -12.14 13.37 4.32
C PHE A 287 -11.50 14.78 4.37
N GLY A 288 -10.87 15.14 5.50
CA GLY A 288 -10.23 16.45 5.70
C GLY A 288 -8.83 16.58 5.12
N ASP A 289 -8.17 15.48 4.83
CA ASP A 289 -6.75 15.45 4.42
C ASP A 289 -6.53 15.74 2.92
N GLY A 290 -7.61 16.04 2.18
CA GLY A 290 -7.53 16.17 0.72
C GLY A 290 -7.15 14.86 0.00
N PHE A 291 -7.18 13.75 0.73
CA PHE A 291 -6.79 12.45 0.23
C PHE A 291 -7.78 11.87 -0.79
N ASN A 292 -7.27 11.11 -1.74
CA ASN A 292 -7.89 10.59 -2.95
C ASN A 292 -9.12 9.67 -2.82
N GLY A 293 -9.93 9.83 -1.80
CA GLY A 293 -11.22 9.16 -1.70
C GLY A 293 -12.31 9.84 -2.54
N PRO A 294 -13.55 9.47 -2.32
CA PRO A 294 -14.72 10.18 -2.87
C PRO A 294 -14.71 11.70 -2.61
N VAL A 295 -13.76 12.18 -1.83
CA VAL A 295 -13.60 13.55 -1.32
C VAL A 295 -13.04 14.53 -2.34
N ARG A 296 -12.21 14.13 -3.32
CA ARG A 296 -11.83 15.08 -4.40
C ARG A 296 -13.02 15.65 -5.15
N PHE A 297 -14.15 14.93 -5.14
CA PHE A 297 -15.42 15.48 -5.63
C PHE A 297 -15.95 16.59 -4.72
N PHE A 298 -15.69 16.52 -3.41
CA PHE A 298 -16.13 17.51 -2.41
C PHE A 298 -15.19 18.73 -2.32
N GLU A 299 -13.94 18.66 -2.78
CA GLU A 299 -13.04 19.81 -2.89
C GLU A 299 -13.59 20.89 -3.84
N GLN A 300 -14.42 20.48 -4.81
CA GLN A 300 -15.14 21.41 -5.68
C GLN A 300 -16.32 22.10 -4.97
N LEU A 301 -16.61 21.72 -3.73
CA LEU A 301 -17.63 22.28 -2.88
C LEU A 301 -16.97 22.86 -1.61
N PRO A 302 -16.36 24.05 -1.67
CA PRO A 302 -15.44 24.59 -0.66
C PRO A 302 -16.03 24.79 0.74
N HIS A 303 -17.35 24.66 0.93
CA HIS A 303 -18.03 24.74 2.21
C HIS A 303 -18.09 23.39 2.96
N LEU A 304 -17.97 22.26 2.26
CA LEU A 304 -18.07 20.93 2.85
C LEU A 304 -16.80 20.49 3.62
N PRO A 305 -15.56 20.73 3.12
CA PRO A 305 -14.35 20.35 3.83
C PRO A 305 -14.25 20.94 5.24
N LYS A 306 -14.63 22.22 5.42
CA LYS A 306 -14.58 22.87 6.74
C LYS A 306 -15.56 22.27 7.74
N LYS A 307 -16.79 21.96 7.30
CA LYS A 307 -17.82 21.35 8.16
C LYS A 307 -17.42 19.94 8.59
N PHE A 308 -16.83 19.17 7.68
CA PHE A 308 -16.40 17.80 7.98
C PHE A 308 -15.08 17.74 8.73
N GLY A 309 -14.10 18.61 8.45
CA GLY A 309 -12.79 18.60 9.06
C GLY A 309 -12.78 18.71 10.57
N ILE A 310 -13.60 19.62 11.15
CA ILE A 310 -13.68 19.79 12.62
C ILE A 310 -14.17 18.48 13.27
N ARG A 311 -15.27 17.93 12.77
CA ARG A 311 -15.85 16.70 13.31
C ARG A 311 -14.96 15.47 13.08
N GLU A 312 -14.22 15.46 12.00
CA GLU A 312 -13.25 14.41 11.67
C GLU A 312 -12.15 14.33 12.72
N THR A 313 -11.56 15.45 13.09
CA THR A 313 -10.52 15.52 14.12
C THR A 313 -11.01 14.92 15.44
N GLU A 314 -12.26 15.22 15.85
CA GLU A 314 -12.85 14.65 17.06
C GLU A 314 -13.05 13.13 16.95
N LEU A 315 -13.55 12.65 15.81
CA LEU A 315 -13.80 11.22 15.56
C LEU A 315 -12.50 10.42 15.47
N ILE A 316 -11.47 10.99 14.84
CA ILE A 316 -10.13 10.38 14.77
C ILE A 316 -9.54 10.27 16.18
N ALA A 317 -9.60 11.36 16.95
CA ALA A 317 -9.10 11.38 18.33
C ALA A 317 -9.84 10.38 19.24
N ALA A 318 -11.11 10.16 18.99
CA ALA A 318 -11.94 9.17 19.68
C ALA A 318 -11.75 7.72 19.18
N GLY A 319 -10.98 7.51 18.12
CA GLY A 319 -10.84 6.19 17.49
C GLY A 319 -12.15 5.68 16.83
N ALA A 320 -13.07 6.61 16.51
CA ALA A 320 -14.41 6.31 16.02
C ALA A 320 -14.53 6.42 14.48
N LEU A 321 -13.43 6.66 13.77
CA LEU A 321 -13.40 6.78 12.31
C LEU A 321 -12.23 6.02 11.73
N ASN A 322 -12.49 5.24 10.68
CA ASN A 322 -11.46 4.58 9.88
C ASN A 322 -11.05 5.46 8.69
N GLY A 323 -9.75 5.57 8.43
CA GLY A 323 -9.21 6.17 7.22
C GLY A 323 -9.13 5.15 6.08
N PHE A 324 -8.91 5.66 4.86
CA PHE A 324 -8.82 4.86 3.64
C PHE A 324 -7.65 3.88 3.66
N ASN A 325 -6.54 4.26 4.27
CA ASN A 325 -5.37 3.41 4.45
C ASN A 325 -5.15 3.03 5.91
N ILE A 326 -4.48 1.90 6.11
CA ILE A 326 -4.10 1.38 7.42
C ILE A 326 -2.59 1.14 7.48
N SER A 327 -2.01 1.49 8.62
CA SER A 327 -0.61 1.25 8.94
C SER A 327 -0.51 0.63 10.33
N ALA A 328 0.41 -0.31 10.54
CA ALA A 328 0.62 -0.88 11.86
C ALA A 328 2.05 -1.37 12.08
N ILE A 329 2.42 -1.49 13.35
CA ILE A 329 3.68 -2.06 13.81
C ILE A 329 3.41 -3.22 14.76
N TRP A 330 4.11 -4.31 14.52
CA TRP A 330 4.00 -5.57 15.22
C TRP A 330 5.37 -6.01 15.71
N THR A 331 5.47 -6.52 16.94
CA THR A 331 6.72 -7.11 17.45
C THR A 331 6.59 -8.62 17.57
N VAL A 332 7.66 -9.33 17.23
CA VAL A 332 7.77 -10.78 17.46
C VAL A 332 7.72 -11.05 18.96
N ARG A 333 6.80 -11.90 19.41
CA ARG A 333 6.74 -12.35 20.80
C ARG A 333 8.01 -13.12 21.16
N LEU A 334 8.54 -12.84 22.36
CA LEU A 334 9.72 -13.51 22.93
C LEU A 334 9.37 -14.89 23.48
#